data_2cce98a74af1e286e119af66ab5ef969
#
_entry.id   2cce98a74af1e286e119af66ab5ef969
#
_cell.length_a   1.000
_cell.length_b   1.000
_cell.length_c   1.000
_cell.angle_alpha   90.00
_cell.angle_beta   90.00
_cell.angle_gamma   90.00
#
_symmetry.space_group_name_H-M   'P 1'
#
loop_
_entity.id
_entity.type
_entity.pdbx_description
1 polymer ?
#
loop_
_entity_poly.entity_id
_entity_poly.type
_entity_poly.pdbx_seq_one_letter_code
_entity_poly.pdbx_strand_id
1 'polypeptide(L)'
;IRQFSDLKGKRIALNKGSNVHYLLLKLLEKNNMDLSDIQPVYLPPADARAAFEKKAVDAWVIWDPFLAAAQEQLQTRILADGEGVVDNHQFYITDQEFAQKNPELLSKLKVELDETSRWAQNNPDAAASILEKPTGLSKDILKVSILRKGSGVSLVTPSIIQDQQIIANNFYQQKLIPKEIRVQDAVIQ
;
A
#
# COMPACT_ATOMS: atom_id res chain seq x y z
N ILE A 1 -23.30 -0.67 5.13
CA ILE A 1 -22.20 0.03 5.83
C ILE A 1 -22.16 1.45 5.31
N ARG A 2 -22.38 2.44 6.15
CA ARG A 2 -22.40 3.85 5.76
C ARG A 2 -21.24 4.65 6.35
N GLN A 3 -20.79 4.28 7.54
CA GLN A 3 -19.71 4.90 8.29
C GLN A 3 -18.75 3.84 8.84
N PHE A 4 -17.58 4.23 9.32
CA PHE A 4 -16.54 3.30 9.75
C PHE A 4 -17.00 2.43 10.94
N SER A 5 -17.74 2.98 11.89
CA SER A 5 -18.28 2.25 13.03
C SER A 5 -19.24 1.10 12.67
N ASP A 6 -19.84 1.13 11.47
CA ASP A 6 -20.70 0.05 10.99
C ASP A 6 -19.92 -1.24 10.68
N LEU A 7 -18.58 -1.17 10.68
CA LEU A 7 -17.69 -2.32 10.50
C LEU A 7 -17.67 -3.26 11.71
N LYS A 8 -18.22 -2.84 12.85
CA LYS A 8 -18.27 -3.68 14.05
C LYS A 8 -18.99 -4.99 13.78
N GLY A 9 -18.33 -6.11 14.09
CA GLY A 9 -18.81 -7.47 13.82
C GLY A 9 -18.80 -7.90 12.35
N LYS A 10 -18.28 -7.07 11.41
CA LYS A 10 -18.27 -7.37 9.98
C LYS A 10 -17.02 -8.12 9.55
N ARG A 11 -17.15 -8.90 8.47
CA ARG A 11 -16.04 -9.63 7.83
C ARG A 11 -15.31 -8.67 6.91
N ILE A 12 -14.02 -8.49 7.15
CA ILE A 12 -13.18 -7.55 6.41
C ILE A 12 -12.02 -8.29 5.76
N ALA A 13 -12.01 -8.35 4.44
CA ALA A 13 -10.91 -8.94 3.69
C ALA A 13 -9.70 -8.00 3.64
N LEU A 14 -8.51 -8.55 3.82
CA LEU A 14 -7.25 -7.83 3.70
C LEU A 14 -6.08 -8.80 3.49
N ASN A 15 -4.96 -8.29 2.97
CA ASN A 15 -3.71 -9.04 2.91
C ASN A 15 -2.95 -8.90 4.25
N LYS A 16 -2.66 -10.03 4.90
CA LYS A 16 -1.99 -10.06 6.20
C LYS A 16 -0.55 -9.54 6.10
N GLY A 17 -0.15 -8.67 7.03
CA GLY A 17 1.22 -8.16 7.12
C GLY A 17 1.59 -7.13 6.04
N SER A 18 0.60 -6.60 5.31
CA SER A 18 0.81 -5.58 4.27
C SER A 18 0.57 -4.17 4.79
N ASN A 19 0.83 -3.17 3.93
CA ASN A 19 0.52 -1.76 4.20
C ASN A 19 -0.97 -1.54 4.52
N VAL A 20 -1.89 -2.25 3.85
CA VAL A 20 -3.33 -2.13 4.15
C VAL A 20 -3.72 -2.80 5.46
N HIS A 21 -2.95 -3.75 5.96
CA HIS A 21 -3.13 -4.27 7.32
C HIS A 21 -2.81 -3.17 8.34
N TYR A 22 -1.69 -2.46 8.17
CA TYR A 22 -1.32 -1.34 9.01
C TYR A 22 -2.36 -0.20 8.93
N LEU A 23 -2.82 0.14 7.72
CA LEU A 23 -3.89 1.11 7.53
C LEU A 23 -5.15 0.73 8.33
N LEU A 24 -5.59 -0.53 8.23
CA LEU A 24 -6.78 -0.99 8.97
C LEU A 24 -6.58 -0.84 10.49
N LEU A 25 -5.42 -1.23 11.03
CA LEU A 25 -5.11 -1.06 12.45
C LEU A 25 -5.21 0.41 12.88
N LYS A 26 -4.64 1.32 12.11
CA LYS A 26 -4.66 2.76 12.41
C LYS A 26 -6.04 3.38 12.26
N LEU A 27 -6.84 2.92 11.29
CA LEU A 27 -8.24 3.36 11.14
C LEU A 27 -9.12 2.84 12.29
N LEU A 28 -8.92 1.61 12.74
CA LEU A 28 -9.62 1.07 13.91
C LEU A 28 -9.29 1.90 15.16
N GLU A 29 -7.99 2.12 15.43
CA GLU A 29 -7.52 2.95 16.54
C GLU A 29 -8.14 4.37 16.52
N LYS A 30 -8.11 5.03 15.35
CA LYS A 30 -8.70 6.37 15.16
C LYS A 30 -10.20 6.42 15.47
N ASN A 31 -10.89 5.29 15.33
CA ASN A 31 -12.34 5.17 15.59
C ASN A 31 -12.64 4.48 16.94
N ASN A 32 -11.68 4.40 17.85
CA ASN A 32 -11.81 3.73 19.16
C ASN A 32 -12.29 2.27 19.02
N MET A 33 -11.78 1.56 18.03
CA MET A 33 -12.02 0.15 17.75
C MET A 33 -10.69 -0.60 17.72
N ASP A 34 -10.75 -1.92 17.83
CA ASP A 34 -9.61 -2.82 17.64
C ASP A 34 -9.97 -4.03 16.76
N LEU A 35 -8.99 -4.92 16.53
CA LEU A 35 -9.21 -6.09 15.67
C LEU A 35 -10.28 -7.06 16.23
N SER A 36 -10.54 -7.06 17.52
CA SER A 36 -11.57 -7.91 18.12
C SER A 36 -12.99 -7.42 17.85
N ASP A 37 -13.14 -6.14 17.48
CA ASP A 37 -14.43 -5.56 17.07
C ASP A 37 -14.88 -5.99 15.67
N ILE A 38 -13.99 -6.59 14.88
CA ILE A 38 -14.25 -7.00 13.50
C ILE A 38 -13.89 -8.48 13.28
N GLN A 39 -14.22 -9.02 12.11
CA GLN A 39 -13.83 -10.36 11.69
C GLN A 39 -12.83 -10.25 10.52
N PRO A 40 -11.50 -10.18 10.76
CA PRO A 40 -10.52 -10.09 9.70
C PRO A 40 -10.45 -11.39 8.91
N VAL A 41 -10.50 -11.30 7.58
CA VAL A 41 -10.39 -12.42 6.66
C VAL A 41 -9.12 -12.22 5.82
N TYR A 42 -8.09 -12.98 6.10
CA TYR A 42 -6.78 -12.83 5.46
C TYR A 42 -6.75 -13.59 4.13
N LEU A 43 -6.72 -12.84 3.04
CA LEU A 43 -6.77 -13.37 1.67
C LEU A 43 -5.75 -12.63 0.77
N PRO A 44 -5.16 -13.32 -0.21
CA PRO A 44 -4.47 -12.67 -1.32
C PRO A 44 -5.44 -11.75 -2.10
N PRO A 45 -4.94 -10.73 -2.82
CA PRO A 45 -5.80 -9.75 -3.49
C PRO A 45 -6.85 -10.35 -4.42
N ALA A 46 -6.50 -11.37 -5.22
CA ALA A 46 -7.43 -12.00 -6.15
C ALA A 46 -8.57 -12.74 -5.44
N ASP A 47 -8.24 -13.48 -4.37
CA ASP A 47 -9.23 -14.22 -3.57
C ASP A 47 -10.12 -13.26 -2.77
N ALA A 48 -9.51 -12.18 -2.23
CA ALA A 48 -10.24 -11.14 -1.52
C ALA A 48 -11.25 -10.44 -2.45
N ARG A 49 -10.85 -10.17 -3.70
CA ARG A 49 -11.75 -9.63 -4.73
C ARG A 49 -12.92 -10.58 -4.96
N ALA A 50 -12.65 -11.86 -5.22
CA ALA A 50 -13.69 -12.86 -5.47
C ALA A 50 -14.66 -13.00 -4.27
N ALA A 51 -14.13 -12.96 -3.04
CA ALA A 51 -14.93 -13.00 -1.82
C ALA A 51 -15.83 -11.76 -1.68
N PHE A 52 -15.29 -10.58 -2.03
CA PHE A 52 -16.03 -9.32 -1.98
C PHE A 52 -17.14 -9.27 -3.03
N GLU A 53 -16.87 -9.67 -4.27
CA GLU A 53 -17.88 -9.78 -5.35
C GLU A 53 -19.04 -10.71 -4.98
N LYS A 54 -18.73 -11.85 -4.35
CA LYS A 54 -19.71 -12.83 -3.87
C LYS A 54 -20.39 -12.45 -2.56
N LYS A 55 -20.09 -11.28 -1.99
CA LYS A 55 -20.59 -10.82 -0.69
C LYS A 55 -20.24 -11.80 0.48
N ALA A 56 -19.18 -12.59 0.30
CA ALA A 56 -18.65 -13.45 1.36
C ALA A 56 -17.91 -12.65 2.42
N VAL A 57 -17.50 -11.43 2.11
CA VAL A 57 -17.00 -10.41 3.05
C VAL A 57 -17.77 -9.11 2.88
N ASP A 58 -17.80 -8.30 3.92
CA ASP A 58 -18.62 -7.09 4.00
C ASP A 58 -17.85 -5.83 3.58
N ALA A 59 -16.52 -5.85 3.72
CA ALA A 59 -15.60 -4.82 3.26
C ALA A 59 -14.28 -5.45 2.81
N TRP A 60 -13.51 -4.68 2.03
CA TRP A 60 -12.20 -5.07 1.54
C TRP A 60 -11.22 -3.90 1.67
N VAL A 61 -10.08 -4.14 2.30
CA VAL A 61 -8.99 -3.16 2.42
C VAL A 61 -7.91 -3.52 1.43
N ILE A 62 -7.67 -2.63 0.46
CA ILE A 62 -6.81 -2.93 -0.70
C ILE A 62 -6.15 -1.65 -1.23
N TRP A 63 -5.08 -1.82 -1.97
CA TRP A 63 -4.33 -0.78 -2.67
C TRP A 63 -4.64 -0.74 -4.17
N ASP A 64 -4.22 0.33 -4.85
CA ASP A 64 -4.27 0.43 -6.31
C ASP A 64 -3.23 -0.49 -6.97
N PRO A 65 -3.52 -1.06 -8.15
CA PRO A 65 -4.67 -0.79 -9.01
C PRO A 65 -5.95 -1.58 -8.66
N PHE A 66 -5.93 -2.47 -7.66
CA PHE A 66 -7.08 -3.28 -7.30
C PHE A 66 -8.26 -2.43 -6.79
N LEU A 67 -7.97 -1.35 -6.05
CA LEU A 67 -8.99 -0.41 -5.58
C LEU A 67 -9.68 0.29 -6.76
N ALA A 68 -8.91 0.85 -7.70
CA ALA A 68 -9.44 1.50 -8.89
C ALA A 68 -10.27 0.53 -9.73
N ALA A 69 -9.78 -0.71 -9.93
CA ALA A 69 -10.52 -1.75 -10.63
C ALA A 69 -11.84 -2.12 -9.93
N ALA A 70 -11.84 -2.22 -8.60
CA ALA A 70 -13.06 -2.50 -7.85
C ALA A 70 -14.08 -1.35 -7.96
N GLN A 71 -13.62 -0.11 -7.95
CA GLN A 71 -14.49 1.06 -8.11
C GLN A 71 -15.13 1.11 -9.50
N GLU A 72 -14.36 0.85 -10.55
CA GLU A 72 -14.88 0.85 -11.92
C GLU A 72 -15.84 -0.30 -12.18
N GLN A 73 -15.49 -1.50 -11.73
CA GLN A 73 -16.16 -2.73 -12.16
C GLN A 73 -17.25 -3.22 -11.20
N LEU A 74 -17.23 -2.82 -9.92
CA LEU A 74 -18.12 -3.34 -8.88
C LEU A 74 -19.01 -2.28 -8.24
N GLN A 75 -18.99 -1.03 -8.74
CA GLN A 75 -19.76 0.09 -8.16
C GLN A 75 -19.55 0.25 -6.65
N THR A 76 -18.32 0.11 -6.22
CA THR A 76 -17.94 0.24 -4.81
C THR A 76 -17.75 1.70 -4.42
N ARG A 77 -17.74 1.95 -3.12
CA ARG A 77 -17.38 3.25 -2.56
C ARG A 77 -16.23 3.11 -1.57
N ILE A 78 -15.41 4.12 -1.47
CA ILE A 78 -14.42 4.24 -0.41
C ILE A 78 -15.16 4.61 0.88
N LEU A 79 -14.91 3.85 1.95
CA LEU A 79 -15.44 4.13 3.29
C LEU A 79 -14.44 5.00 4.08
N ALA A 80 -13.17 4.71 3.95
CA ALA A 80 -12.05 5.45 4.51
C ALA A 80 -10.79 5.17 3.68
N ASP A 81 -9.84 6.08 3.70
CA ASP A 81 -8.52 5.95 3.07
C ASP A 81 -7.40 6.26 4.07
N GLY A 82 -6.18 6.33 3.59
CA GLY A 82 -4.98 6.57 4.40
C GLY A 82 -4.63 8.03 4.62
N GLU A 83 -5.33 8.97 4.01
CA GLU A 83 -5.01 10.39 4.08
C GLU A 83 -5.09 10.90 5.52
N GLY A 84 -4.00 11.50 6.02
CA GLY A 84 -3.90 11.96 7.41
C GLY A 84 -3.99 10.85 8.47
N VAL A 85 -3.77 9.59 8.07
CA VAL A 85 -3.79 8.42 8.97
C VAL A 85 -2.47 7.67 8.93
N VAL A 86 -1.96 7.39 7.72
CA VAL A 86 -0.70 6.67 7.53
C VAL A 86 0.05 7.22 6.33
N ASP A 87 1.37 7.28 6.44
CA ASP A 87 2.25 7.48 5.30
C ASP A 87 2.48 6.13 4.59
N ASN A 88 2.29 6.10 3.28
CA ASN A 88 2.42 4.88 2.48
C ASN A 88 3.69 4.93 1.64
N HIS A 89 4.85 4.91 2.29
CA HIS A 89 6.14 4.84 1.62
C HIS A 89 6.32 3.51 0.90
N GLN A 90 6.84 3.58 -0.33
CA GLN A 90 7.29 2.43 -1.10
C GLN A 90 8.81 2.52 -1.29
N PHE A 91 9.49 1.38 -1.30
CA PHE A 91 10.95 1.34 -1.32
C PHE A 91 11.46 0.56 -2.53
N TYR A 92 12.49 1.10 -3.16
CA TYR A 92 13.37 0.31 -4.00
C TYR A 92 14.45 -0.29 -3.11
N ILE A 93 14.60 -1.59 -3.16
CA ILE A 93 15.57 -2.34 -2.35
C ILE A 93 16.60 -3.02 -3.25
N THR A 94 17.80 -3.17 -2.74
CA THR A 94 18.88 -3.88 -3.41
C THR A 94 19.70 -4.69 -2.41
N ASP A 95 20.52 -5.59 -2.90
CA ASP A 95 21.48 -6.30 -2.09
C ASP A 95 22.56 -5.35 -1.53
N GLN A 96 22.97 -5.59 -0.29
CA GLN A 96 23.94 -4.73 0.40
C GLN A 96 25.32 -4.72 -0.29
N GLU A 97 25.80 -5.87 -0.73
CA GLU A 97 27.08 -5.98 -1.41
C GLU A 97 27.04 -5.26 -2.77
N PHE A 98 25.93 -5.41 -3.50
CA PHE A 98 25.72 -4.70 -4.76
C PHE A 98 25.74 -3.18 -4.55
N ALA A 99 25.07 -2.69 -3.52
CA ALA A 99 25.01 -1.27 -3.22
C ALA A 99 26.38 -0.68 -2.87
N GLN A 100 27.16 -1.39 -2.06
CA GLN A 100 28.52 -0.98 -1.69
C GLN A 100 29.48 -0.94 -2.88
N LYS A 101 29.33 -1.87 -3.83
CA LYS A 101 30.18 -1.93 -5.03
C LYS A 101 29.76 -0.98 -6.14
N ASN A 102 28.53 -0.52 -6.16
CA ASN A 102 27.96 0.23 -7.28
C ASN A 102 27.26 1.56 -6.86
N PRO A 103 27.86 2.41 -6.01
CA PRO A 103 27.18 3.61 -5.50
C PRO A 103 26.83 4.61 -6.61
N GLU A 104 27.69 4.78 -7.62
CA GLU A 104 27.43 5.67 -8.75
C GLU A 104 26.26 5.19 -9.61
N LEU A 105 26.15 3.85 -9.81
CA LEU A 105 25.05 3.26 -10.56
C LEU A 105 23.72 3.49 -9.83
N LEU A 106 23.70 3.29 -8.51
CA LEU A 106 22.49 3.56 -7.70
C LEU A 106 22.09 5.01 -7.71
N SER A 107 23.07 5.93 -7.68
CA SER A 107 22.80 7.36 -7.79
C SER A 107 22.14 7.71 -9.14
N LYS A 108 22.67 7.18 -10.25
CA LYS A 108 22.07 7.36 -11.58
C LYS A 108 20.68 6.74 -11.67
N LEU A 109 20.54 5.50 -11.20
CA LEU A 109 19.24 4.80 -11.19
C LEU A 109 18.17 5.59 -10.40
N LYS A 110 18.55 6.16 -9.24
CA LYS A 110 17.64 6.99 -8.45
C LYS A 110 17.17 8.21 -9.25
N VAL A 111 18.04 8.88 -10.00
CA VAL A 111 17.69 10.03 -10.85
C VAL A 111 16.68 9.60 -11.93
N GLU A 112 16.98 8.54 -12.67
CA GLU A 112 16.11 8.01 -13.72
C GLU A 112 14.73 7.58 -13.21
N LEU A 113 14.69 6.95 -12.03
CA LEU A 113 13.44 6.56 -11.38
C LEU A 113 12.61 7.78 -10.95
N ASP A 114 13.27 8.82 -10.43
CA ASP A 114 12.61 10.08 -10.06
C ASP A 114 12.02 10.77 -11.26
N GLU A 115 12.81 10.94 -12.35
CA GLU A 115 12.36 11.54 -13.59
C GLU A 115 11.22 10.76 -14.24
N THR A 116 11.33 9.42 -14.30
CA THR A 116 10.28 8.54 -14.84
C THR A 116 8.99 8.63 -14.01
N SER A 117 9.12 8.67 -12.69
CA SER A 117 7.97 8.80 -11.79
C SER A 117 7.23 10.12 -12.00
N ARG A 118 7.98 11.23 -12.11
CA ARG A 118 7.42 12.55 -12.39
C ARG A 118 6.81 12.64 -13.81
N TRP A 119 7.50 12.05 -14.80
CA TRP A 119 6.97 11.96 -16.15
C TRP A 119 5.63 11.23 -16.18
N ALA A 120 5.52 10.08 -15.52
CA ALA A 120 4.28 9.30 -15.47
C ALA A 120 3.14 10.09 -14.83
N GLN A 121 3.42 10.83 -13.77
CA GLN A 121 2.43 11.70 -13.11
C GLN A 121 1.97 12.87 -14.00
N ASN A 122 2.89 13.45 -14.77
CA ASN A 122 2.59 14.55 -15.69
C ASN A 122 1.98 14.08 -17.02
N ASN A 123 2.11 12.79 -17.36
CA ASN A 123 1.62 12.19 -18.58
C ASN A 123 0.81 10.91 -18.30
N PRO A 124 -0.25 10.97 -17.49
CA PRO A 124 -0.93 9.78 -16.99
C PRO A 124 -1.56 8.93 -18.09
N ASP A 125 -2.04 9.54 -19.18
CA ASP A 125 -2.62 8.84 -20.33
C ASP A 125 -1.56 8.04 -21.10
N ALA A 126 -0.39 8.61 -21.30
CA ALA A 126 0.74 7.93 -21.96
C ALA A 126 1.29 6.80 -21.09
N ALA A 127 1.47 7.06 -19.80
CA ALA A 127 1.92 6.06 -18.84
C ALA A 127 0.93 4.89 -18.72
N ALA A 128 -0.38 5.18 -18.63
CA ALA A 128 -1.42 4.14 -18.65
C ALA A 128 -1.38 3.29 -19.91
N SER A 129 -1.18 3.92 -21.10
CA SER A 129 -1.07 3.19 -22.37
C SER A 129 0.12 2.22 -22.41
N ILE A 130 1.25 2.58 -21.79
CA ILE A 130 2.42 1.69 -21.68
C ILE A 130 2.12 0.50 -20.76
N LEU A 131 1.39 0.74 -19.68
CA LEU A 131 1.09 -0.28 -18.67
C LEU A 131 -0.09 -1.19 -19.03
N GLU A 132 -0.95 -0.82 -19.97
CA GLU A 132 -2.14 -1.57 -20.35
C GLU A 132 -1.81 -3.01 -20.76
N LYS A 133 -0.91 -3.19 -21.69
CA LYS A 133 -0.54 -4.53 -22.20
C LYS A 133 0.12 -5.43 -21.13
N PRO A 134 1.11 -4.97 -20.36
CA PRO A 134 1.75 -5.83 -19.35
C PRO A 134 0.88 -6.12 -18.14
N THR A 135 -0.10 -5.29 -17.81
CA THR A 135 -0.97 -5.48 -16.64
C THR A 135 -2.32 -6.11 -16.96
N GLY A 136 -2.77 -6.01 -18.21
CA GLY A 136 -4.11 -6.44 -18.63
C GLY A 136 -5.25 -5.58 -18.06
N LEU A 137 -4.94 -4.41 -17.50
CA LEU A 137 -5.93 -3.48 -16.95
C LEU A 137 -6.26 -2.38 -17.96
N SER A 138 -7.48 -1.84 -17.89
CA SER A 138 -7.89 -0.71 -18.73
C SER A 138 -7.08 0.54 -18.43
N LYS A 139 -6.97 1.41 -19.43
CA LYS A 139 -6.29 2.71 -19.27
C LYS A 139 -6.90 3.56 -18.17
N ASP A 140 -8.21 3.52 -18.00
CA ASP A 140 -8.92 4.32 -17.00
C ASP A 140 -8.55 3.89 -15.59
N ILE A 141 -8.49 2.59 -15.31
CA ILE A 141 -8.00 2.03 -14.04
C ILE A 141 -6.56 2.45 -13.77
N LEU A 142 -5.70 2.29 -14.77
CA LEU A 142 -4.28 2.62 -14.65
C LEU A 142 -4.05 4.12 -14.44
N LYS A 143 -4.77 4.95 -15.16
CA LYS A 143 -4.72 6.43 -15.02
C LYS A 143 -5.10 6.85 -13.60
N VAL A 144 -6.19 6.34 -13.06
CA VAL A 144 -6.62 6.60 -11.68
C VAL A 144 -5.55 6.16 -10.68
N SER A 145 -4.99 4.97 -10.86
CA SER A 145 -3.92 4.43 -10.01
C SER A 145 -2.65 5.28 -10.05
N ILE A 146 -2.22 5.73 -11.24
CA ILE A 146 -1.07 6.62 -11.42
C ILE A 146 -1.30 7.94 -10.68
N LEU A 147 -2.45 8.57 -10.87
CA LEU A 147 -2.76 9.86 -10.26
C LEU A 147 -2.81 9.81 -8.72
N ARG A 148 -3.24 8.69 -8.13
CA ARG A 148 -3.29 8.49 -6.68
C ARG A 148 -1.94 8.17 -6.05
N LYS A 149 -1.03 7.58 -6.82
CA LYS A 149 0.27 7.14 -6.30
C LYS A 149 1.16 8.28 -5.83
N GLY A 150 1.00 9.48 -6.39
CA GLY A 150 1.95 10.56 -6.24
C GLY A 150 3.21 10.36 -7.09
N SER A 151 4.18 11.24 -6.97
CA SER A 151 5.42 11.23 -7.76
C SER A 151 6.66 11.54 -6.94
N GLY A 152 7.81 11.19 -7.50
CA GLY A 152 9.12 11.46 -6.94
C GLY A 152 9.74 10.26 -6.23
N VAL A 153 11.06 10.20 -6.32
CA VAL A 153 11.91 9.22 -5.61
C VAL A 153 12.99 9.97 -4.86
N SER A 154 13.00 9.83 -3.55
CA SER A 154 13.97 10.47 -2.66
C SER A 154 14.83 9.44 -1.94
N LEU A 155 15.88 9.91 -1.30
CA LEU A 155 16.62 9.11 -0.33
C LEU A 155 15.76 8.88 0.92
N VAL A 156 16.02 7.79 1.60
CA VAL A 156 15.39 7.49 2.89
C VAL A 156 15.90 8.47 3.95
N THR A 157 14.99 9.23 4.54
CA THR A 157 15.29 10.22 5.57
C THR A 157 15.16 9.62 6.97
N PRO A 158 15.74 10.26 8.02
CA PRO A 158 15.54 9.85 9.41
C PRO A 158 14.06 9.77 9.82
N SER A 159 13.19 10.66 9.32
CA SER A 159 11.76 10.60 9.59
C SER A 159 11.12 9.35 8.98
N ILE A 160 11.44 9.02 7.72
CA ILE A 160 10.95 7.80 7.07
C ILE A 160 11.38 6.54 7.85
N ILE A 161 12.63 6.52 8.35
CA ILE A 161 13.13 5.41 9.18
C ILE A 161 12.30 5.30 10.46
N GLN A 162 12.00 6.42 11.10
CA GLN A 162 11.17 6.45 12.31
C GLN A 162 9.74 5.94 12.03
N ASP A 163 9.11 6.36 10.94
CA ASP A 163 7.78 5.91 10.54
C ASP A 163 7.76 4.41 10.28
N GLN A 164 8.76 3.89 9.57
CA GLN A 164 8.90 2.45 9.35
C GLN A 164 9.18 1.68 10.65
N GLN A 165 9.91 2.27 11.60
CA GLN A 165 10.13 1.66 12.92
C GLN A 165 8.82 1.54 13.71
N ILE A 166 7.94 2.55 13.62
CA ILE A 166 6.60 2.50 14.25
C ILE A 166 5.78 1.36 13.64
N ILE A 167 5.81 1.17 12.33
CA ILE A 167 5.13 0.05 11.66
C ILE A 167 5.70 -1.29 12.15
N ALA A 168 7.03 -1.42 12.18
CA ALA A 168 7.69 -2.64 12.65
C ALA A 168 7.32 -2.99 14.10
N ASN A 169 7.32 -2.01 14.99
CA ASN A 169 6.94 -2.19 16.39
C ASN A 169 5.47 -2.63 16.52
N ASN A 170 4.56 -2.01 15.78
CA ASN A 170 3.15 -2.42 15.74
C ASN A 170 3.00 -3.87 15.26
N PHE A 171 3.70 -4.25 14.20
CA PHE A 171 3.65 -5.61 13.67
C PHE A 171 4.20 -6.65 14.63
N TYR A 172 5.24 -6.30 15.39
CA TYR A 172 5.76 -7.16 16.44
C TYR A 172 4.74 -7.32 17.59
N GLN A 173 4.17 -6.22 18.06
CA GLN A 173 3.14 -6.25 19.13
C GLN A 173 1.91 -7.07 18.71
N GLN A 174 1.50 -7.00 17.45
CA GLN A 174 0.41 -7.78 16.88
C GLN A 174 0.83 -9.22 16.50
N LYS A 175 2.07 -9.64 16.81
CA LYS A 175 2.63 -10.97 16.48
C LYS A 175 2.59 -11.28 14.97
N LEU A 176 2.67 -10.26 14.13
CA LEU A 176 2.73 -10.39 12.67
C LEU A 176 4.15 -10.69 12.19
N ILE A 177 5.15 -10.25 12.95
CA ILE A 177 6.56 -10.62 12.77
C ILE A 177 7.08 -11.32 14.03
N PRO A 178 8.00 -12.29 13.89
CA PRO A 178 8.41 -13.16 14.98
C PRO A 178 9.39 -12.53 15.99
N LYS A 179 10.04 -11.44 15.62
CA LYS A 179 11.04 -10.72 16.45
C LYS A 179 11.01 -9.23 16.19
N GLU A 180 11.47 -8.45 17.14
CA GLU A 180 11.75 -7.03 16.94
C GLU A 180 12.84 -6.84 15.88
N ILE A 181 12.67 -5.81 15.07
CA ILE A 181 13.64 -5.42 14.05
C ILE A 181 13.99 -3.93 14.21
N ARG A 182 15.21 -3.59 13.85
CA ARG A 182 15.69 -2.20 13.78
C ARG A 182 15.73 -1.81 12.30
N VAL A 183 14.81 -0.93 11.90
CA VAL A 183 14.71 -0.50 10.49
C VAL A 183 15.99 0.18 10.02
N GLN A 184 16.69 0.90 10.91
CA GLN A 184 17.97 1.53 10.61
C GLN A 184 19.02 0.54 10.06
N ASP A 185 18.99 -0.72 10.50
CA ASP A 185 19.97 -1.73 10.08
C ASP A 185 19.81 -2.16 8.60
N ALA A 186 18.65 -1.86 7.99
CA ALA A 186 18.37 -2.11 6.58
C ALA A 186 18.70 -0.91 5.67
N VAL A 187 19.09 0.23 6.23
CA VAL A 187 19.37 1.44 5.47
C VAL A 187 20.88 1.60 5.29
N ILE A 188 21.32 1.69 4.03
CA ILE A 188 22.72 1.95 3.68
C ILE A 188 22.99 3.43 3.95
N GLN A 189 24.07 3.69 4.69
CA GLN A 189 24.55 5.05 4.98
C GLN A 189 25.47 5.54 3.88
#